data_71e385adb4f8851f0d18d29b979f6331
#
_entry.id   71e385adb4f8851f0d18d29b979f6331
#
_cell.length_a   1.000
_cell.length_b   1.000
_cell.length_c   1.000
_cell.angle_alpha   90.00
_cell.angle_beta   90.00
_cell.angle_gamma   90.00
#
_symmetry.space_group_name_H-M   'P 1'
#
loop_
_entity.id
_entity.type
_entity.pdbx_description
1 polymer ?
#
loop_
_entity_poly.entity_id
_entity_poly.type
_entity_poly.pdbx_seq_one_letter_code
_entity_poly.pdbx_strand_id
1 'polypeptide(L)'
;MTGRAFTKAGRAPFTLLFATAVVLTLMALLTPTAGIVRATRQDVDGPPPFQRPSAQWPRTFNDLDGDAVVLSRPPRRVVSQFWSIDEFLYSLLPPEQIAGVSATAYLPGVSNVHDAVVRHRPVVSSDPERVVAANPELVLVSSSARADMTAVLRSTGIPVYRLSTTFTSLRQIADTILHVGYLTGADAQAERAHQQFLDTLEKARASRPPHIPPPRVLGLGGTFSYGRNTVFHDVVTTVGAINVAAEGGLVGYSAVSTEQILRWDPEWILLAAEQGKEEQVRSRVLNDPAIALTQAVRQGRVVVLDARVYMPMSPYTRRFLEALPSVLYGQ
;
A
#
# COMPACT_ATOMS: atom_id res chain seq x y z
N MET A 1 21.38 28.48 -55.25
CA MET A 1 20.27 27.59 -54.91
C MET A 1 20.67 26.83 -53.65
N THR A 2 20.25 27.31 -52.52
CA THR A 2 20.66 26.88 -51.18
C THR A 2 19.55 26.02 -50.55
N GLY A 3 19.76 24.72 -50.44
CA GLY A 3 18.86 23.81 -49.75
C GLY A 3 19.17 23.79 -48.22
N ARG A 4 18.22 24.25 -47.41
CA ARG A 4 18.25 24.17 -45.96
C ARG A 4 17.78 22.77 -45.51
N ALA A 5 18.64 22.03 -44.82
CA ALA A 5 18.28 20.82 -44.14
C ALA A 5 17.53 21.15 -42.85
N PHE A 6 16.32 20.63 -42.71
CA PHE A 6 15.57 20.62 -41.42
C PHE A 6 16.04 19.48 -40.56
N THR A 7 16.68 19.81 -39.46
CA THR A 7 16.98 18.85 -38.38
C THR A 7 15.71 18.51 -37.59
N LYS A 8 15.31 17.25 -37.60
CA LYS A 8 14.26 16.72 -36.73
C LYS A 8 14.73 16.74 -35.27
N ALA A 9 14.16 17.64 -34.49
CA ALA A 9 14.29 17.60 -33.03
C ALA A 9 13.56 16.36 -32.51
N GLY A 10 14.32 15.43 -31.86
CA GLY A 10 13.77 14.25 -31.22
C GLY A 10 12.89 14.64 -30.03
N ARG A 11 11.64 14.20 -30.07
CA ARG A 11 10.74 14.25 -28.93
C ARG A 11 11.25 13.24 -27.89
N ALA A 12 11.77 13.72 -26.77
CA ALA A 12 12.03 12.92 -25.59
C ALA A 12 10.68 12.38 -25.05
N PRO A 13 10.61 11.14 -24.58
CA PRO A 13 9.35 10.59 -24.09
C PRO A 13 9.01 11.21 -22.73
N PHE A 14 7.92 11.94 -22.71
CA PHE A 14 7.30 12.56 -21.52
C PHE A 14 6.78 11.54 -20.50
N THR A 15 6.84 10.26 -20.80
CA THR A 15 6.32 9.14 -20.01
C THR A 15 7.19 8.74 -18.83
N LEU A 16 8.46 9.15 -18.75
CA LEU A 16 9.40 8.66 -17.72
C LEU A 16 9.35 9.46 -16.40
N LEU A 17 8.75 10.65 -16.40
CA LEU A 17 8.62 11.50 -15.20
C LEU A 17 7.35 11.22 -14.38
N PHE A 18 6.34 10.56 -14.97
CA PHE A 18 5.04 10.37 -14.31
C PHE A 18 5.04 9.23 -13.28
N ALA A 19 5.74 8.12 -13.52
CA ALA A 19 5.68 6.96 -12.62
C ALA A 19 6.42 7.20 -11.29
N THR A 20 7.57 7.85 -11.34
CA THR A 20 8.30 8.26 -10.11
C THR A 20 7.58 9.39 -9.37
N ALA A 21 6.88 10.26 -10.09
CA ALA A 21 6.08 11.32 -9.48
C ALA A 21 4.81 10.78 -8.79
N VAL A 22 4.19 9.72 -9.29
CA VAL A 22 2.97 9.14 -8.68
C VAL A 22 3.27 8.49 -7.33
N VAL A 23 4.36 7.74 -7.18
CA VAL A 23 4.77 7.18 -5.88
C VAL A 23 5.22 8.29 -4.93
N LEU A 24 5.92 9.31 -5.42
CA LEU A 24 6.35 10.47 -4.63
C LEU A 24 5.18 11.43 -4.34
N THR A 25 4.23 11.60 -5.26
CA THR A 25 3.05 12.46 -5.06
C THR A 25 2.02 11.81 -4.14
N LEU A 26 1.85 10.48 -4.15
CA LEU A 26 1.04 9.80 -3.15
C LEU A 26 1.64 9.91 -1.73
N MET A 27 2.96 9.92 -1.61
CA MET A 27 3.62 10.16 -0.31
C MET A 27 3.65 11.65 0.07
N ALA A 28 3.73 12.57 -0.88
CA ALA A 28 3.70 14.02 -0.61
C ALA A 28 2.32 14.53 -0.19
N LEU A 29 1.23 13.86 -0.56
CA LEU A 29 -0.13 14.15 -0.09
C LEU A 29 -0.37 13.72 1.36
N LEU A 30 0.56 12.95 1.97
CA LEU A 30 0.53 12.54 3.36
C LEU A 30 1.37 13.45 4.29
N THR A 31 2.00 14.52 3.77
CA THR A 31 2.65 15.52 4.63
C THR A 31 1.60 16.54 5.09
N PRO A 32 1.31 16.65 6.39
CA PRO A 32 0.51 17.75 6.88
C PRO A 32 1.29 19.05 6.62
N THR A 33 0.74 19.93 5.79
CA THR A 33 1.12 21.35 5.81
C THR A 33 1.06 21.81 7.26
N ALA A 34 2.11 22.50 7.73
CA ALA A 34 2.31 22.90 9.10
C ALA A 34 1.18 23.82 9.63
N GLY A 35 0.03 23.25 9.85
CA GLY A 35 -1.00 23.71 10.74
C GLY A 35 -1.08 22.64 11.83
N ILE A 36 -0.85 23.03 13.08
CA ILE A 36 -1.03 22.18 14.25
C ILE A 36 -2.52 21.80 14.29
N VAL A 37 -2.90 20.76 13.55
CA VAL A 37 -4.15 20.05 13.79
C VAL A 37 -3.88 19.26 15.08
N ARG A 38 -4.46 19.70 16.19
CA ARG A 38 -4.56 18.91 17.40
C ARG A 38 -5.25 17.61 17.02
N ALA A 39 -4.46 16.53 16.87
CA ALA A 39 -5.00 15.18 16.76
C ALA A 39 -5.93 14.96 17.94
N THR A 40 -7.21 14.82 17.68
CA THR A 40 -8.17 14.41 18.69
C THR A 40 -7.84 12.98 19.09
N ARG A 41 -8.08 12.61 20.35
CA ARG A 41 -7.76 11.29 20.93
C ARG A 41 -8.31 10.10 20.13
N GLN A 42 -9.22 10.31 19.17
CA GLN A 42 -9.78 9.31 18.26
C GLN A 42 -8.82 8.80 17.17
N ASP A 43 -7.73 9.52 16.86
CA ASP A 43 -6.75 9.12 15.85
C ASP A 43 -5.73 8.08 16.35
N VAL A 44 -5.73 7.76 17.66
CA VAL A 44 -4.77 6.82 18.29
C VAL A 44 -5.33 5.41 18.37
N ASP A 45 -6.66 5.28 18.42
CA ASP A 45 -7.35 4.00 18.60
C ASP A 45 -7.95 3.53 17.27
N GLY A 46 -7.37 3.42 16.20
CA GLY A 46 -7.86 2.91 14.92
C GLY A 46 -9.40 2.72 14.78
N PRO A 47 -9.96 2.50 13.65
CA PRO A 47 -11.38 2.27 13.51
C PRO A 47 -11.81 1.10 14.42
N PRO A 48 -13.00 1.16 15.05
CA PRO A 48 -13.48 0.09 15.92
C PRO A 48 -13.42 -1.26 15.17
N PRO A 49 -13.13 -2.36 15.88
CA PRO A 49 -13.02 -3.66 15.25
C PRO A 49 -14.29 -3.95 14.46
N PHE A 50 -14.11 -4.35 13.21
CA PHE A 50 -15.21 -4.63 12.31
C PHE A 50 -16.07 -5.76 12.88
N GLN A 51 -17.38 -5.50 13.03
CA GLN A 51 -18.32 -6.51 13.49
C GLN A 51 -18.83 -7.32 12.30
N ARG A 52 -18.87 -8.65 12.46
CA ARG A 52 -19.44 -9.55 11.46
C ARG A 52 -20.93 -9.19 11.24
N PRO A 53 -21.34 -8.86 10.01
CA PRO A 53 -22.75 -8.58 9.72
C PRO A 53 -23.60 -9.86 9.80
N SER A 54 -24.93 -9.69 9.78
CA SER A 54 -25.85 -10.80 9.57
C SER A 54 -25.50 -11.59 8.29
N ALA A 55 -25.68 -12.89 8.31
CA ALA A 55 -25.54 -13.72 7.11
C ALA A 55 -26.61 -13.39 6.06
N GLN A 56 -27.73 -12.81 6.48
CA GLN A 56 -28.85 -12.46 5.60
C GLN A 56 -28.71 -11.03 5.04
N TRP A 57 -29.23 -10.83 3.85
CA TRP A 57 -29.39 -9.53 3.21
C TRP A 57 -30.84 -9.03 3.44
N PRO A 58 -31.10 -7.70 3.52
CA PRO A 58 -30.14 -6.60 3.34
C PRO A 58 -29.13 -6.49 4.48
N ARG A 59 -27.96 -5.93 4.16
CA ARG A 59 -26.91 -5.60 5.13
C ARG A 59 -26.70 -4.10 5.20
N THR A 60 -26.47 -3.57 6.40
CA THR A 60 -26.13 -2.17 6.64
C THR A 60 -24.73 -2.10 7.20
N PHE A 61 -23.91 -1.21 6.62
CA PHE A 61 -22.55 -0.94 7.04
C PHE A 61 -22.38 0.54 7.28
N ASN A 62 -21.67 0.93 8.33
CA ASN A 62 -21.26 2.32 8.52
C ASN A 62 -19.86 2.50 7.89
N ASP A 63 -19.73 3.47 7.02
CA ASP A 63 -18.45 3.79 6.40
C ASP A 63 -17.53 4.61 7.33
N LEU A 64 -16.37 5.03 6.83
CA LEU A 64 -15.39 5.79 7.62
C LEU A 64 -15.94 7.15 8.11
N ASP A 65 -16.87 7.75 7.39
CA ASP A 65 -17.52 9.01 7.77
C ASP A 65 -18.69 8.80 8.75
N GLY A 66 -19.07 7.54 9.03
CA GLY A 66 -20.22 7.15 9.84
C GLY A 66 -21.52 7.08 9.05
N ASP A 67 -21.48 7.26 7.72
CA ASP A 67 -22.65 7.17 6.86
C ASP A 67 -23.08 5.71 6.69
N ALA A 68 -24.39 5.45 6.85
CA ALA A 68 -24.95 4.14 6.68
C ALA A 68 -25.11 3.79 5.19
N VAL A 69 -24.47 2.74 4.74
CA VAL A 69 -24.59 2.18 3.39
C VAL A 69 -25.39 0.89 3.47
N VAL A 70 -26.56 0.88 2.86
CA VAL A 70 -27.48 -0.27 2.83
C VAL A 70 -27.34 -0.99 1.50
N LEU A 71 -27.02 -2.28 1.55
CA LEU A 71 -26.94 -3.14 0.38
C LEU A 71 -28.05 -4.21 0.48
N SER A 72 -28.96 -4.21 -0.49
CA SER A 72 -30.13 -5.12 -0.49
C SER A 72 -29.74 -6.58 -0.82
N ARG A 73 -28.61 -6.77 -1.50
CA ARG A 73 -28.03 -8.06 -1.92
C ARG A 73 -26.53 -7.91 -2.16
N PRO A 74 -25.78 -9.02 -2.32
CA PRO A 74 -24.39 -8.96 -2.76
C PRO A 74 -24.25 -8.16 -4.06
N PRO A 75 -23.39 -7.12 -4.11
CA PRO A 75 -23.19 -6.33 -5.33
C PRO A 75 -22.49 -7.17 -6.40
N ARG A 76 -23.03 -7.16 -7.61
CA ARG A 76 -22.47 -7.88 -8.76
C ARG A 76 -21.47 -7.06 -9.56
N ARG A 77 -21.46 -5.74 -9.33
CA ARG A 77 -20.60 -4.78 -10.03
C ARG A 77 -19.99 -3.81 -9.02
N VAL A 78 -18.72 -4.07 -8.67
CA VAL A 78 -17.99 -3.26 -7.70
C VAL A 78 -16.94 -2.43 -8.44
N VAL A 79 -16.85 -1.15 -8.08
CA VAL A 79 -15.81 -0.24 -8.56
C VAL A 79 -14.93 0.18 -7.39
N SER A 80 -13.62 0.13 -7.59
CA SER A 80 -12.61 0.67 -6.70
C SER A 80 -11.99 1.93 -7.28
N GLN A 81 -11.66 2.90 -6.42
CA GLN A 81 -10.94 4.12 -6.81
C GLN A 81 -9.54 4.22 -6.21
N PHE A 82 -9.02 3.16 -5.62
CA PHE A 82 -7.72 3.20 -4.97
C PHE A 82 -6.96 1.88 -5.09
N TRP A 83 -5.66 1.96 -5.34
CA TRP A 83 -4.80 0.83 -5.66
C TRP A 83 -4.82 -0.30 -4.62
N SER A 84 -4.82 0.01 -3.31
CA SER A 84 -4.89 -1.05 -2.30
C SER A 84 -6.28 -1.71 -2.26
N ILE A 85 -7.35 -0.96 -2.54
CA ILE A 85 -8.71 -1.51 -2.64
C ILE A 85 -8.80 -2.45 -3.86
N ASP A 86 -8.16 -2.10 -4.99
CA ASP A 86 -8.08 -2.99 -6.16
C ASP A 86 -7.49 -4.35 -5.76
N GLU A 87 -6.42 -4.34 -4.98
CA GLU A 87 -5.75 -5.55 -4.50
C GLU A 87 -6.63 -6.37 -3.53
N PHE A 88 -7.40 -5.72 -2.65
CA PHE A 88 -8.40 -6.42 -1.84
C PHE A 88 -9.47 -7.08 -2.71
N LEU A 89 -10.02 -6.35 -3.69
CA LEU A 89 -11.06 -6.89 -4.57
C LEU A 89 -10.57 -8.10 -5.36
N TYR A 90 -9.40 -8.01 -6.02
CA TYR A 90 -8.86 -9.13 -6.79
C TYR A 90 -8.41 -10.32 -5.95
N SER A 91 -8.17 -10.14 -4.65
CA SER A 91 -7.89 -11.25 -3.74
C SER A 91 -9.16 -12.00 -3.29
N LEU A 92 -10.33 -11.37 -3.40
CA LEU A 92 -11.57 -11.86 -2.82
C LEU A 92 -12.65 -12.18 -3.86
N LEU A 93 -12.69 -11.46 -4.97
CA LEU A 93 -13.78 -11.52 -5.95
C LEU A 93 -13.33 -12.15 -7.27
N PRO A 94 -14.25 -12.80 -7.98
CA PRO A 94 -14.02 -13.15 -9.37
C PRO A 94 -13.92 -11.86 -10.20
N PRO A 95 -13.05 -11.81 -11.23
CA PRO A 95 -12.82 -10.61 -12.03
C PRO A 95 -14.11 -9.99 -12.61
N GLU A 96 -15.08 -10.81 -12.96
CA GLU A 96 -16.36 -10.39 -13.58
C GLU A 96 -17.20 -9.50 -12.66
N GLN A 97 -16.98 -9.58 -11.36
CA GLN A 97 -17.64 -8.73 -10.35
C GLN A 97 -16.96 -7.37 -10.19
N ILE A 98 -15.72 -7.20 -10.70
CA ILE A 98 -14.95 -5.98 -10.62
C ILE A 98 -15.16 -5.15 -11.88
N ALA A 99 -16.05 -4.15 -11.81
CA ALA A 99 -16.42 -3.31 -12.95
C ALA A 99 -15.45 -2.16 -13.23
N GLY A 100 -14.70 -1.73 -12.23
CA GLY A 100 -13.73 -0.64 -12.36
C GLY A 100 -12.64 -0.68 -11.30
N VAL A 101 -11.47 -0.17 -11.67
CA VAL A 101 -10.27 -0.11 -10.83
C VAL A 101 -9.56 1.24 -10.96
N SER A 102 -8.65 1.53 -10.05
CA SER A 102 -7.78 2.71 -10.16
C SER A 102 -6.83 2.61 -11.36
N ALA A 103 -6.32 3.76 -11.83
CA ALA A 103 -5.32 3.79 -12.89
C ALA A 103 -4.02 3.07 -12.49
N THR A 104 -3.67 3.05 -11.20
CA THR A 104 -2.48 2.39 -10.66
C THR A 104 -2.53 0.88 -10.86
N ALA A 105 -3.72 0.26 -10.91
CA ALA A 105 -3.87 -1.17 -11.16
C ALA A 105 -3.27 -1.62 -12.51
N TYR A 106 -3.20 -0.70 -13.48
CA TYR A 106 -2.61 -0.94 -14.79
C TYR A 106 -1.10 -0.70 -14.86
N LEU A 107 -0.44 -0.28 -13.78
CA LEU A 107 1.01 -0.01 -13.80
C LEU A 107 1.79 -1.31 -13.54
N PRO A 108 2.56 -1.81 -14.53
CA PRO A 108 3.43 -2.96 -14.33
C PRO A 108 4.54 -2.62 -13.32
N GLY A 109 4.94 -3.59 -12.50
CA GLY A 109 5.98 -3.40 -11.48
C GLY A 109 5.55 -2.61 -10.24
N VAL A 110 4.32 -2.09 -10.21
CA VAL A 110 3.72 -1.40 -9.05
C VAL A 110 2.55 -2.18 -8.49
N SER A 111 1.61 -2.58 -9.35
CA SER A 111 0.39 -3.29 -8.93
C SER A 111 0.59 -4.79 -8.88
N ASN A 112 0.17 -5.41 -7.78
CA ASN A 112 0.13 -6.86 -7.63
C ASN A 112 -0.95 -7.53 -8.50
N VAL A 113 -1.91 -6.75 -8.99
CA VAL A 113 -3.04 -7.25 -9.80
C VAL A 113 -2.95 -6.89 -11.28
N HIS A 114 -1.82 -6.28 -11.71
CA HIS A 114 -1.62 -5.81 -13.08
C HIS A 114 -2.02 -6.86 -14.13
N ASP A 115 -1.49 -8.07 -14.05
CA ASP A 115 -1.74 -9.12 -15.05
C ASP A 115 -3.22 -9.53 -15.11
N ALA A 116 -3.90 -9.55 -13.97
CA ALA A 116 -5.34 -9.84 -13.91
C ALA A 116 -6.14 -8.71 -14.52
N VAL A 117 -5.79 -7.46 -14.20
CA VAL A 117 -6.45 -6.26 -14.72
C VAL A 117 -6.29 -6.14 -16.25
N VAL A 118 -5.10 -6.38 -16.77
CA VAL A 118 -4.84 -6.37 -18.24
C VAL A 118 -5.66 -7.42 -18.98
N ARG A 119 -5.83 -8.61 -18.40
CA ARG A 119 -6.68 -9.66 -19.01
C ARG A 119 -8.16 -9.33 -18.94
N HIS A 120 -8.63 -8.83 -17.80
CA HIS A 120 -10.05 -8.56 -17.54
C HIS A 120 -10.54 -7.24 -18.14
N ARG A 121 -9.65 -6.22 -18.21
CA ARG A 121 -9.90 -4.87 -18.76
C ARG A 121 -11.08 -4.14 -18.12
N PRO A 122 -11.14 -4.02 -16.78
CA PRO A 122 -12.16 -3.22 -16.13
C PRO A 122 -12.00 -1.72 -16.48
N VAL A 123 -13.04 -0.93 -16.25
CA VAL A 123 -12.99 0.51 -16.46
C VAL A 123 -11.96 1.15 -15.51
N VAL A 124 -11.19 2.14 -16.00
CA VAL A 124 -10.36 2.98 -15.13
C VAL A 124 -11.23 4.03 -14.46
N SER A 125 -11.37 3.97 -13.15
CA SER A 125 -12.24 4.80 -12.32
C SER A 125 -11.61 6.15 -11.96
N SER A 126 -11.07 6.87 -12.96
CA SER A 126 -10.31 8.12 -12.77
C SER A 126 -11.16 9.34 -12.39
N ASP A 127 -12.43 9.32 -12.77
CA ASP A 127 -13.38 10.41 -12.58
C ASP A 127 -14.81 9.87 -12.35
N PRO A 128 -15.73 10.68 -11.78
CA PRO A 128 -17.08 10.23 -11.47
C PRO A 128 -17.88 9.75 -12.70
N GLU A 129 -17.69 10.35 -13.85
CA GLU A 129 -18.43 10.00 -15.08
C GLU A 129 -18.09 8.59 -15.53
N ARG A 130 -16.82 8.21 -15.51
CA ARG A 130 -16.36 6.85 -15.81
C ARG A 130 -16.85 5.84 -14.77
N VAL A 131 -16.89 6.23 -13.50
CA VAL A 131 -17.44 5.39 -12.45
C VAL A 131 -18.92 5.10 -12.71
N VAL A 132 -19.72 6.13 -12.98
CA VAL A 132 -21.14 6.01 -13.31
C VAL A 132 -21.36 5.17 -14.57
N ALA A 133 -20.56 5.41 -15.62
CA ALA A 133 -20.61 4.65 -16.87
C ALA A 133 -20.32 3.15 -16.69
N ALA A 134 -19.56 2.77 -15.66
CA ALA A 134 -19.34 1.38 -15.30
C ALA A 134 -20.57 0.71 -14.68
N ASN A 135 -21.67 1.45 -14.44
CA ASN A 135 -22.92 0.97 -13.84
C ASN A 135 -22.68 0.13 -12.55
N PRO A 136 -22.00 0.70 -11.52
CA PRO A 136 -21.69 -0.03 -10.31
C PRO A 136 -22.91 -0.20 -9.39
N GLU A 137 -22.92 -1.27 -8.62
CA GLU A 137 -23.83 -1.49 -7.49
C GLU A 137 -23.19 -1.12 -6.15
N LEU A 138 -21.85 -0.96 -6.13
CA LEU A 138 -21.09 -0.48 -4.99
C LEU A 138 -19.80 0.19 -5.51
N VAL A 139 -19.49 1.37 -4.97
CA VAL A 139 -18.22 2.05 -5.17
C VAL A 139 -17.45 2.10 -3.86
N LEU A 140 -16.21 1.61 -3.87
CA LEU A 140 -15.28 1.70 -2.75
C LEU A 140 -14.30 2.84 -2.97
N VAL A 141 -14.29 3.81 -2.06
CA VAL A 141 -13.38 4.96 -2.10
C VAL A 141 -12.43 4.95 -0.91
N SER A 142 -11.24 5.50 -1.10
CA SER A 142 -10.20 5.60 -0.08
C SER A 142 -10.53 6.67 0.97
N SER A 143 -9.97 6.51 2.17
CA SER A 143 -9.93 7.57 3.20
C SER A 143 -9.26 8.86 2.70
N SER A 144 -8.35 8.76 1.73
CA SER A 144 -7.68 9.91 1.10
C SER A 144 -8.42 10.49 -0.10
N ALA A 145 -9.58 9.92 -0.49
CA ALA A 145 -10.39 10.44 -1.59
C ALA A 145 -10.88 11.86 -1.27
N ARG A 146 -10.92 12.72 -2.30
CA ARG A 146 -11.42 14.08 -2.16
C ARG A 146 -12.90 14.07 -1.80
N ALA A 147 -13.29 14.92 -0.84
CA ALA A 147 -14.66 14.98 -0.34
C ALA A 147 -15.66 15.40 -1.44
N ASP A 148 -15.27 16.32 -2.33
CA ASP A 148 -16.09 16.77 -3.46
C ASP A 148 -16.39 15.62 -4.44
N MET A 149 -15.40 14.80 -4.77
CA MET A 149 -15.56 13.61 -5.63
C MET A 149 -16.50 12.58 -4.99
N THR A 150 -16.32 12.30 -3.71
CA THR A 150 -17.19 11.38 -2.97
C THR A 150 -18.64 11.90 -2.93
N ALA A 151 -18.83 13.21 -2.70
CA ALA A 151 -20.16 13.83 -2.69
C ALA A 151 -20.85 13.73 -4.05
N VAL A 152 -20.13 13.96 -5.16
CA VAL A 152 -20.66 13.80 -6.52
C VAL A 152 -21.13 12.36 -6.74
N LEU A 153 -20.35 11.36 -6.38
CA LEU A 153 -20.75 9.94 -6.52
C LEU A 153 -21.97 9.62 -5.67
N ARG A 154 -22.02 10.06 -4.41
CA ARG A 154 -23.19 9.87 -3.54
C ARG A 154 -24.48 10.51 -4.11
N SER A 155 -24.35 11.68 -4.76
CA SER A 155 -25.50 12.35 -5.38
C SER A 155 -26.13 11.58 -6.54
N THR A 156 -25.44 10.58 -7.10
CA THR A 156 -25.98 9.72 -8.17
C THR A 156 -26.93 8.63 -7.65
N GLY A 157 -27.03 8.46 -6.31
CA GLY A 157 -27.81 7.38 -5.68
C GLY A 157 -27.09 6.02 -5.68
N ILE A 158 -25.88 5.91 -6.22
CA ILE A 158 -25.07 4.69 -6.16
C ILE A 158 -24.55 4.52 -4.73
N PRO A 159 -24.58 3.32 -4.13
CA PRO A 159 -23.95 3.04 -2.85
C PRO A 159 -22.45 3.32 -2.92
N VAL A 160 -21.96 4.30 -2.14
CA VAL A 160 -20.54 4.67 -2.02
C VAL A 160 -20.09 4.38 -0.59
N TYR A 161 -19.08 3.53 -0.46
CA TYR A 161 -18.51 3.17 0.83
C TYR A 161 -17.08 3.69 0.95
N ARG A 162 -16.83 4.53 1.96
CA ARG A 162 -15.50 5.06 2.23
C ARG A 162 -14.76 4.16 3.19
N LEU A 163 -13.64 3.59 2.70
CA LEU A 163 -12.83 2.61 3.42
C LEU A 163 -11.54 3.27 3.92
N SER A 164 -11.11 2.95 5.13
CA SER A 164 -9.76 3.31 5.58
C SER A 164 -8.72 2.58 4.73
N THR A 165 -7.81 3.33 4.15
CA THR A 165 -6.67 2.81 3.37
C THR A 165 -5.32 3.21 3.97
N THR A 166 -5.35 3.86 5.14
CA THR A 166 -4.18 4.15 5.95
C THR A 166 -4.06 3.09 7.03
N PHE A 167 -3.08 2.22 6.89
CA PHE A 167 -2.85 1.12 7.83
C PHE A 167 -1.62 1.43 8.68
N THR A 168 -1.74 1.20 9.99
CA THR A 168 -0.66 1.31 10.96
C THR A 168 -0.20 -0.05 11.47
N SER A 169 -0.97 -1.11 11.20
CA SER A 169 -0.68 -2.47 11.65
C SER A 169 -1.14 -3.54 10.65
N LEU A 170 -0.53 -4.72 10.76
CA LEU A 170 -0.93 -5.93 10.03
C LEU A 170 -2.33 -6.40 10.43
N ARG A 171 -2.72 -6.16 11.68
CA ARG A 171 -4.06 -6.49 12.15
C ARG A 171 -5.14 -5.72 11.39
N GLN A 172 -4.95 -4.43 11.16
CA GLN A 172 -5.88 -3.62 10.38
C GLN A 172 -6.03 -4.13 8.94
N ILE A 173 -4.95 -4.59 8.31
CA ILE A 173 -5.01 -5.23 6.99
C ILE A 173 -5.84 -6.52 7.07
N ALA A 174 -5.58 -7.39 8.06
CA ALA A 174 -6.33 -8.63 8.26
C ALA A 174 -7.83 -8.36 8.46
N ASP A 175 -8.18 -7.41 9.33
CA ASP A 175 -9.58 -7.04 9.57
C ASP A 175 -10.25 -6.45 8.32
N THR A 176 -9.51 -5.72 7.48
CA THR A 176 -10.02 -5.17 6.22
C THR A 176 -10.31 -6.25 5.18
N ILE A 177 -9.58 -7.38 5.19
CA ILE A 177 -9.92 -8.55 4.35
C ILE A 177 -11.36 -9.01 4.63
N LEU A 178 -11.72 -9.18 5.90
CA LEU A 178 -13.08 -9.55 6.30
C LEU A 178 -14.10 -8.47 5.92
N HIS A 179 -13.74 -7.22 6.18
CA HIS A 179 -14.62 -6.08 5.92
C HIS A 179 -15.01 -5.99 4.44
N VAL A 180 -14.02 -5.99 3.54
CA VAL A 180 -14.27 -5.95 2.09
C VAL A 180 -15.05 -7.17 1.62
N GLY A 181 -14.74 -8.36 2.15
CA GLY A 181 -15.48 -9.57 1.83
C GLY A 181 -16.95 -9.49 2.22
N TYR A 182 -17.25 -9.03 3.42
CA TYR A 182 -18.63 -8.91 3.89
C TYR A 182 -19.42 -7.81 3.15
N LEU A 183 -18.77 -6.70 2.78
CA LEU A 183 -19.36 -5.67 1.93
C LEU A 183 -19.75 -6.20 0.55
N THR A 184 -18.95 -7.09 0.00
CA THR A 184 -19.09 -7.58 -1.38
C THR A 184 -19.82 -8.92 -1.47
N GLY A 185 -20.17 -9.53 -0.32
CA GLY A 185 -20.82 -10.85 -0.27
C GLY A 185 -19.87 -12.02 -0.49
N ALA A 186 -18.55 -11.80 -0.42
CA ALA A 186 -17.52 -12.82 -0.52
C ALA A 186 -17.12 -13.39 0.84
N ASP A 187 -18.07 -13.58 1.76
CA ASP A 187 -17.88 -13.92 3.17
C ASP A 187 -16.91 -15.09 3.36
N ALA A 188 -17.20 -16.24 2.75
CA ALA A 188 -16.40 -17.43 2.90
C ALA A 188 -14.98 -17.28 2.31
N GLN A 189 -14.84 -16.52 1.22
CA GLN A 189 -13.54 -16.24 0.62
C GLN A 189 -12.71 -15.33 1.54
N ALA A 190 -13.34 -14.32 2.10
CA ALA A 190 -12.70 -13.40 3.03
C ALA A 190 -12.24 -14.11 4.32
N GLU A 191 -13.06 -14.98 4.88
CA GLU A 191 -12.70 -15.78 6.06
C GLU A 191 -11.48 -16.67 5.78
N ARG A 192 -11.44 -17.32 4.61
CA ARG A 192 -10.26 -18.11 4.20
C ARG A 192 -9.01 -17.24 4.00
N ALA A 193 -9.15 -16.11 3.30
CA ALA A 193 -8.04 -15.20 3.06
C ALA A 193 -7.50 -14.57 4.35
N HIS A 194 -8.40 -14.21 5.26
CA HIS A 194 -8.06 -13.73 6.60
C HIS A 194 -7.27 -14.77 7.39
N GLN A 195 -7.75 -16.02 7.44
CA GLN A 195 -7.06 -17.09 8.14
C GLN A 195 -5.66 -17.34 7.55
N GLN A 196 -5.54 -17.38 6.22
CA GLN A 196 -4.24 -17.50 5.54
C GLN A 196 -3.28 -16.34 5.89
N PHE A 197 -3.80 -15.12 6.03
CA PHE A 197 -3.01 -13.97 6.45
C PHE A 197 -2.51 -14.15 7.89
N LEU A 198 -3.37 -14.58 8.81
CA LEU A 198 -3.00 -14.85 10.20
C LEU A 198 -1.98 -15.99 10.31
N ASP A 199 -2.14 -17.07 9.54
CA ASP A 199 -1.20 -18.19 9.51
C ASP A 199 0.20 -17.74 9.03
N THR A 200 0.25 -16.84 8.02
CA THR A 200 1.50 -16.23 7.57
C THR A 200 2.13 -15.36 8.65
N LEU A 201 1.30 -14.60 9.37
CA LEU A 201 1.75 -13.77 10.50
C LEU A 201 2.40 -14.62 11.60
N GLU A 202 1.78 -15.73 12.00
CA GLU A 202 2.32 -16.64 13.02
C GLU A 202 3.64 -17.30 12.55
N LYS A 203 3.71 -17.73 11.30
CA LYS A 203 4.97 -18.25 10.72
C LYS A 203 6.07 -17.20 10.76
N ALA A 204 5.76 -15.96 10.39
CA ALA A 204 6.71 -14.84 10.41
C ALA A 204 7.21 -14.55 11.84
N ARG A 205 6.33 -14.61 12.85
CA ARG A 205 6.73 -14.48 14.28
C ARG A 205 7.70 -15.55 14.73
N ALA A 206 7.54 -16.75 14.24
CA ALA A 206 8.39 -17.89 14.59
C ALA A 206 9.68 -17.96 13.75
N SER A 207 9.88 -17.05 12.78
CA SER A 207 10.96 -17.16 11.80
C SER A 207 12.35 -16.82 12.34
N ARG A 208 12.47 -15.97 13.38
CA ARG A 208 13.78 -15.62 13.93
C ARG A 208 14.37 -16.78 14.73
N PRO A 209 15.55 -17.30 14.37
CA PRO A 209 16.24 -18.32 15.18
C PRO A 209 16.59 -17.77 16.56
N PRO A 210 16.36 -18.53 17.66
CA PRO A 210 16.56 -18.03 19.03
C PRO A 210 17.99 -17.55 19.33
N HIS A 211 18.98 -18.12 18.64
CA HIS A 211 20.40 -17.78 18.82
C HIS A 211 20.86 -16.56 18.01
N ILE A 212 20.03 -16.04 17.12
CA ILE A 212 20.35 -14.84 16.34
C ILE A 212 19.80 -13.61 17.08
N PRO A 213 20.66 -12.63 17.43
CA PRO A 213 20.18 -11.37 17.99
C PRO A 213 19.23 -10.66 17.00
N PRO A 214 18.28 -9.86 17.50
CA PRO A 214 17.40 -9.08 16.63
C PRO A 214 18.18 -8.17 15.68
N PRO A 215 18.16 -8.40 14.36
CA PRO A 215 18.89 -7.56 13.41
C PRO A 215 18.29 -6.15 13.34
N ARG A 216 19.16 -5.16 13.15
CA ARG A 216 18.82 -3.72 13.10
C ARG A 216 18.52 -3.31 11.67
N VAL A 217 17.27 -3.03 11.37
CA VAL A 217 16.77 -2.82 10.00
C VAL A 217 16.30 -1.39 9.80
N LEU A 218 16.72 -0.77 8.71
CA LEU A 218 16.22 0.51 8.21
C LEU A 218 15.50 0.29 6.89
N GLY A 219 14.26 0.76 6.78
CA GLY A 219 13.56 0.87 5.51
C GLY A 219 13.68 2.28 4.95
N LEU A 220 13.98 2.41 3.66
CA LEU A 220 14.05 3.70 2.98
C LEU A 220 13.15 3.72 1.75
N GLY A 221 12.36 4.80 1.62
CA GLY A 221 11.57 5.16 0.46
C GLY A 221 12.05 6.50 -0.12
N GLY A 222 13.18 6.50 -0.81
CA GLY A 222 13.84 7.74 -1.22
C GLY A 222 14.46 8.45 -0.02
N THR A 223 13.97 9.66 0.32
CA THR A 223 14.41 10.44 1.49
C THR A 223 13.58 10.19 2.74
N PHE A 224 12.61 9.28 2.68
CA PHE A 224 11.71 8.96 3.81
C PHE A 224 12.10 7.62 4.45
N SER A 225 11.80 7.51 5.73
CA SER A 225 11.83 6.24 6.45
C SER A 225 10.51 6.01 7.20
N TYR A 226 10.38 4.84 7.80
CA TYR A 226 9.18 4.29 8.36
C TYR A 226 9.36 4.06 9.87
N GLY A 227 8.69 4.88 10.68
CA GLY A 227 8.74 4.80 12.13
C GLY A 227 7.68 3.90 12.74
N ARG A 228 7.41 4.09 14.05
CA ARG A 228 6.27 3.46 14.73
C ARG A 228 4.95 3.83 14.03
N ASN A 229 3.92 3.03 14.22
CA ASN A 229 2.61 3.22 13.58
C ASN A 229 2.68 3.17 12.04
N THR A 230 3.49 2.26 11.50
CA THR A 230 3.54 1.93 10.07
C THR A 230 3.51 0.42 9.89
N VAL A 231 2.96 -0.04 8.76
CA VAL A 231 2.98 -1.47 8.40
C VAL A 231 4.41 -2.00 8.32
N PHE A 232 5.37 -1.17 7.86
CA PHE A 232 6.78 -1.56 7.85
C PHE A 232 7.31 -1.91 9.24
N HIS A 233 7.03 -1.05 10.22
CA HIS A 233 7.44 -1.29 11.61
C HIS A 233 6.82 -2.60 12.13
N ASP A 234 5.54 -2.81 11.86
CA ASP A 234 4.83 -4.00 12.32
C ASP A 234 5.37 -5.29 11.66
N VAL A 235 5.70 -5.26 10.35
CA VAL A 235 6.36 -6.38 9.66
C VAL A 235 7.74 -6.66 10.26
N VAL A 236 8.59 -5.63 10.40
CA VAL A 236 9.96 -5.78 10.92
C VAL A 236 9.96 -6.36 12.34
N THR A 237 9.08 -5.86 13.22
CA THR A 237 8.98 -6.36 14.60
C THR A 237 8.35 -7.75 14.66
N THR A 238 7.40 -8.06 13.78
CA THR A 238 6.78 -9.39 13.67
C THR A 238 7.82 -10.47 13.35
N VAL A 239 8.75 -10.21 12.45
CA VAL A 239 9.84 -11.17 12.14
C VAL A 239 10.97 -11.17 13.18
N GLY A 240 10.81 -10.43 14.29
CA GLY A 240 11.77 -10.40 15.39
C GLY A 240 13.00 -9.51 15.16
N ALA A 241 12.91 -8.53 14.25
CA ALA A 241 13.93 -7.53 13.99
C ALA A 241 13.61 -6.18 14.66
N ILE A 242 14.58 -5.27 14.69
CA ILE A 242 14.46 -3.91 15.24
C ILE A 242 14.36 -2.91 14.09
N ASN A 243 13.31 -2.12 14.05
CA ASN A 243 13.23 -0.96 13.17
C ASN A 243 13.97 0.22 13.80
N VAL A 244 15.18 0.52 13.31
CA VAL A 244 16.04 1.54 13.89
C VAL A 244 15.48 2.95 13.80
N ALA A 245 14.66 3.26 12.79
CA ALA A 245 13.98 4.55 12.69
C ALA A 245 12.94 4.72 13.81
N ALA A 246 12.19 3.67 14.12
CA ALA A 246 11.23 3.67 15.25
C ALA A 246 11.94 3.72 16.60
N GLU A 247 13.06 3.02 16.76
CA GLU A 247 13.92 3.10 17.96
C GLU A 247 14.50 4.51 18.12
N GLY A 248 14.89 5.17 17.03
CA GLY A 248 15.35 6.56 16.97
C GLY A 248 14.23 7.61 17.16
N GLY A 249 13.02 7.19 17.51
CA GLY A 249 11.90 8.07 17.85
C GLY A 249 10.97 8.43 16.70
N LEU A 250 11.21 7.96 15.47
CA LEU A 250 10.36 8.26 14.32
C LEU A 250 8.97 7.63 14.49
N VAL A 251 7.94 8.40 14.17
CA VAL A 251 6.53 7.96 14.14
C VAL A 251 5.96 8.24 12.75
N GLY A 252 5.25 7.29 12.18
CA GLY A 252 4.70 7.40 10.83
C GLY A 252 5.78 7.45 9.76
N TYR A 253 5.47 8.15 8.68
CA TYR A 253 6.37 8.35 7.52
C TYR A 253 7.01 9.72 7.65
N SER A 254 8.34 9.81 7.70
CA SER A 254 9.04 11.09 7.82
C SER A 254 10.35 11.11 7.04
N ALA A 255 10.71 12.29 6.56
CA ALA A 255 12.02 12.51 5.97
C ALA A 255 13.12 12.27 7.01
N VAL A 256 14.22 11.67 6.58
CA VAL A 256 15.38 11.39 7.41
C VAL A 256 16.64 11.95 6.75
N SER A 257 17.52 12.51 7.55
CA SER A 257 18.82 12.97 7.07
C SER A 257 19.83 11.82 7.06
N THR A 258 20.88 11.97 6.26
CA THR A 258 21.97 11.00 6.21
C THR A 258 22.73 10.90 7.54
N GLU A 259 22.80 12.00 8.30
CA GLU A 259 23.38 12.01 9.66
C GLU A 259 22.53 11.20 10.66
N GLN A 260 21.20 11.23 10.51
CA GLN A 260 20.31 10.38 11.31
C GLN A 260 20.54 8.90 10.98
N ILE A 261 20.62 8.56 9.69
CA ILE A 261 20.90 7.20 9.23
C ILE A 261 22.24 6.71 9.77
N LEU A 262 23.28 7.53 9.68
CA LEU A 262 24.61 7.20 10.21
C LEU A 262 24.58 6.99 11.74
N ARG A 263 23.85 7.84 12.47
CA ARG A 263 23.68 7.71 13.93
C ARG A 263 22.98 6.43 14.34
N TRP A 264 21.97 6.02 13.57
CA TRP A 264 21.23 4.77 13.82
C TRP A 264 22.04 3.54 13.48
N ASP A 265 23.01 3.66 12.58
CA ASP A 265 23.95 2.63 12.11
C ASP A 265 23.25 1.28 11.88
N PRO A 266 22.34 1.18 10.89
CA PRO A 266 21.61 -0.04 10.61
C PRO A 266 22.55 -1.16 10.13
N GLU A 267 22.20 -2.41 10.49
CA GLU A 267 22.84 -3.62 9.95
C GLU A 267 22.29 -4.01 8.59
N TRP A 268 21.04 -3.63 8.31
CA TRP A 268 20.35 -3.88 7.05
C TRP A 268 19.65 -2.61 6.57
N ILE A 269 19.78 -2.31 5.28
CA ILE A 269 18.97 -1.28 4.60
C ILE A 269 18.11 -1.97 3.57
N LEU A 270 16.79 -1.76 3.68
CA LEU A 270 15.79 -2.30 2.77
C LEU A 270 15.24 -1.18 1.88
N LEU A 271 15.25 -1.41 0.59
CA LEU A 271 14.80 -0.49 -0.46
C LEU A 271 13.73 -1.19 -1.31
N ALA A 272 12.93 -0.40 -2.01
CA ALA A 272 12.01 -0.90 -3.03
C ALA A 272 12.40 -0.40 -4.41
N ALA A 273 12.27 -1.24 -5.41
CA ALA A 273 12.40 -0.85 -6.81
C ALA A 273 11.35 -1.55 -7.68
N GLU A 274 10.94 -0.87 -8.73
CA GLU A 274 10.29 -1.52 -9.85
C GLU A 274 11.29 -2.43 -10.57
N GLN A 275 10.81 -3.49 -11.17
CA GLN A 275 11.64 -4.43 -11.93
C GLN A 275 12.53 -3.72 -12.96
N GLY A 276 13.82 -4.01 -12.93
CA GLY A 276 14.85 -3.40 -13.81
C GLY A 276 15.39 -2.07 -13.33
N LYS A 277 14.96 -1.55 -12.16
CA LYS A 277 15.48 -0.32 -11.55
C LYS A 277 16.28 -0.56 -10.27
N GLU A 278 16.49 -1.82 -9.92
CA GLU A 278 17.09 -2.25 -8.65
C GLU A 278 18.50 -1.62 -8.45
N GLU A 279 19.34 -1.70 -9.47
CA GLU A 279 20.69 -1.14 -9.40
C GLU A 279 20.69 0.38 -9.31
N GLN A 280 19.79 1.05 -10.03
CA GLN A 280 19.64 2.50 -9.95
C GLN A 280 19.25 2.94 -8.53
N VAL A 281 18.34 2.21 -7.88
CA VAL A 281 17.90 2.51 -6.51
C VAL A 281 19.02 2.22 -5.52
N ARG A 282 19.70 1.09 -5.66
CA ARG A 282 20.84 0.70 -4.83
C ARG A 282 21.98 1.71 -4.90
N SER A 283 22.39 2.08 -6.11
CA SER A 283 23.52 3.00 -6.35
C SER A 283 23.28 4.37 -5.71
N ARG A 284 22.05 4.87 -5.65
CA ARG A 284 21.76 6.15 -4.96
C ARG A 284 22.12 6.11 -3.48
N VAL A 285 21.89 4.98 -2.82
CA VAL A 285 22.20 4.78 -1.40
C VAL A 285 23.69 4.54 -1.21
N LEU A 286 24.31 3.72 -2.06
CA LEU A 286 25.74 3.39 -1.96
C LEU A 286 26.65 4.58 -2.26
N ASN A 287 26.22 5.52 -3.11
CA ASN A 287 27.00 6.71 -3.47
C ASN A 287 26.91 7.86 -2.44
N ASP A 288 26.06 7.71 -1.40
CA ASP A 288 26.03 8.68 -0.30
C ASP A 288 27.21 8.42 0.66
N PRO A 289 28.15 9.38 0.83
CA PRO A 289 29.35 9.15 1.63
C PRO A 289 29.09 8.86 3.11
N ALA A 290 27.98 9.40 3.68
CA ALA A 290 27.63 9.15 5.07
C ALA A 290 26.97 7.78 5.24
N ILE A 291 26.08 7.40 4.33
CA ILE A 291 25.43 6.08 4.35
C ILE A 291 26.46 4.97 4.10
N ALA A 292 27.50 5.22 3.28
CA ALA A 292 28.59 4.30 3.03
C ALA A 292 29.37 3.89 4.31
N LEU A 293 29.29 4.70 5.37
CA LEU A 293 29.91 4.41 6.65
C LEU A 293 29.07 3.50 7.56
N THR A 294 27.85 3.19 7.21
CA THR A 294 26.96 2.30 8.00
C THR A 294 27.39 0.84 7.93
N GLN A 295 27.04 0.06 8.95
CA GLN A 295 27.27 -1.39 8.96
C GLN A 295 26.62 -2.07 7.75
N ALA A 296 25.40 -1.68 7.38
CA ALA A 296 24.69 -2.24 6.23
C ALA A 296 25.47 -2.16 4.93
N VAL A 297 26.08 -1.01 4.63
CA VAL A 297 26.88 -0.85 3.41
C VAL A 297 28.20 -1.60 3.51
N ARG A 298 28.93 -1.47 4.64
CA ARG A 298 30.22 -2.17 4.84
C ARG A 298 30.10 -3.69 4.77
N GLN A 299 28.93 -4.25 5.13
CA GLN A 299 28.67 -5.69 5.14
C GLN A 299 27.91 -6.16 3.88
N GLY A 300 27.66 -5.27 2.90
CA GLY A 300 26.92 -5.61 1.68
C GLY A 300 25.44 -5.95 1.91
N ARG A 301 24.85 -5.45 3.01
CA ARG A 301 23.45 -5.74 3.41
C ARG A 301 22.48 -4.62 3.03
N VAL A 302 22.67 -4.04 1.85
CA VAL A 302 21.71 -3.14 1.21
C VAL A 302 20.90 -3.96 0.22
N VAL A 303 19.64 -4.25 0.56
CA VAL A 303 18.76 -5.15 -0.18
C VAL A 303 17.68 -4.33 -0.88
N VAL A 304 17.52 -4.57 -2.17
CA VAL A 304 16.44 -3.98 -2.97
C VAL A 304 15.40 -5.07 -3.23
N LEU A 305 14.20 -4.86 -2.75
CA LEU A 305 13.05 -5.73 -2.95
C LEU A 305 12.19 -5.22 -4.11
N ASP A 306 11.47 -6.13 -4.78
CA ASP A 306 10.43 -5.75 -5.73
C ASP A 306 9.39 -4.85 -5.04
N ALA A 307 9.03 -3.72 -5.66
CA ALA A 307 8.07 -2.76 -5.12
C ALA A 307 6.70 -3.41 -4.81
N ARG A 308 6.34 -4.48 -5.53
CA ARG A 308 5.11 -5.25 -5.29
C ARG A 308 5.18 -6.15 -4.05
N VAL A 309 6.37 -6.43 -3.57
CA VAL A 309 6.63 -7.21 -2.33
C VAL A 309 6.82 -6.27 -1.14
N TYR A 310 7.51 -5.15 -1.37
CA TYR A 310 7.86 -4.19 -0.34
C TYR A 310 6.66 -3.33 0.06
N MET A 311 6.02 -3.69 1.16
CA MET A 311 4.91 -2.96 1.78
C MET A 311 3.67 -2.69 0.89
N PRO A 312 3.09 -3.65 0.20
CA PRO A 312 1.73 -3.46 -0.28
C PRO A 312 0.80 -3.34 0.94
N MET A 313 -0.08 -2.33 0.95
CA MET A 313 -1.06 -2.13 2.05
C MET A 313 -2.35 -2.89 1.74
N SER A 314 -2.25 -4.22 1.62
CA SER A 314 -3.31 -5.10 1.12
C SER A 314 -3.06 -6.55 1.55
N PRO A 315 -3.89 -7.53 1.16
CA PRO A 315 -3.62 -8.94 1.41
C PRO A 315 -2.26 -9.43 0.89
N TYR A 316 -1.67 -8.72 -0.09
CA TYR A 316 -0.33 -9.02 -0.62
C TYR A 316 0.81 -8.67 0.34
N THR A 317 0.57 -7.97 1.45
CA THR A 317 1.57 -7.72 2.51
C THR A 317 2.16 -9.03 3.06
N ARG A 318 1.43 -10.14 2.96
CA ARG A 318 1.96 -11.48 3.29
C ARG A 318 3.23 -11.83 2.52
N ARG A 319 3.41 -11.33 1.28
CA ARG A 319 4.64 -11.55 0.50
C ARG A 319 5.86 -10.93 1.16
N PHE A 320 5.70 -9.76 1.80
CA PHE A 320 6.78 -9.14 2.55
C PHE A 320 7.08 -9.90 3.84
N LEU A 321 6.03 -10.37 4.54
CA LEU A 321 6.19 -11.24 5.73
C LEU A 321 6.91 -12.56 5.39
N GLU A 322 6.69 -13.11 4.19
CA GLU A 322 7.32 -14.34 3.71
C GLU A 322 8.77 -14.09 3.25
N ALA A 323 9.04 -12.95 2.59
CA ALA A 323 10.35 -12.65 2.02
C ALA A 323 11.36 -12.16 3.06
N LEU A 324 10.94 -11.39 4.06
CA LEU A 324 11.85 -10.74 4.99
C LEU A 324 12.65 -11.71 5.86
N PRO A 325 12.10 -12.83 6.36
CA PRO A 325 12.90 -13.84 7.06
C PRO A 325 14.03 -14.44 6.22
N SER A 326 13.78 -14.69 4.93
CA SER A 326 14.83 -15.19 4.02
C SER A 326 15.97 -14.19 3.85
N VAL A 327 15.64 -12.90 3.78
CA VAL A 327 16.64 -11.81 3.69
C VAL A 327 17.46 -11.73 4.98
N LEU A 328 16.82 -11.75 6.15
CA LEU A 328 17.48 -11.46 7.42
C LEU A 328 18.17 -12.68 8.03
N TYR A 329 17.67 -13.88 7.78
CA TYR A 329 18.07 -15.12 8.48
C TYR A 329 18.58 -16.21 7.53
N GLY A 330 18.46 -16.04 6.20
CA GLY A 330 18.88 -17.02 5.21
C GLY A 330 18.02 -18.29 5.17
N GLN A 331 16.73 -18.18 5.51
CA GLN A 331 15.77 -19.30 5.56
C GLN A 331 15.00 -19.44 4.26
#